data_917cf0899fc4d7745e7ca1e81c7e63a1
#
_entry.id   917cf0899fc4d7745e7ca1e81c7e63a1
#
_cell.length_a   1.000
_cell.length_b   1.000
_cell.length_c   1.000
_cell.angle_alpha   90.00
_cell.angle_beta   90.00
_cell.angle_gamma   90.00
#
_symmetry.space_group_name_H-M   'P 1'
#
loop_
_entity.id
_entity.type
_entity.pdbx_description
1 polymer ?
#
loop_
_entity_poly.entity_id
_entity_poly.type
_entity_poly.pdbx_seq_one_letter_code
_entity_poly.pdbx_strand_id
1 'polypeptide(L)'
;MIRITHHTKELSGEINLPSSKSISNRMLMLQKLYEPDLDLQNISEANDSVILQKLLANDEPREIDVQDAGSVFRFMVAYCACTPGEWIVTGSARLQQRPIAQLVDALRLFGADIECL
;
A
#
# COMPACT_ATOMS: atom_id res chain seq x y z
N MET A 1 -1.92 14.64 26.10
CA MET A 1 -2.99 14.29 27.06
C MET A 1 -4.27 14.99 26.63
N ILE A 2 -5.38 14.29 26.50
CA ILE A 2 -6.68 14.84 26.06
C ILE A 2 -7.70 14.55 27.15
N ARG A 3 -8.49 15.57 27.54
CA ARG A 3 -9.63 15.40 28.44
C ARG A 3 -10.91 15.50 27.60
N ILE A 4 -11.76 14.49 27.66
CA ILE A 4 -13.04 14.44 26.97
C ILE A 4 -14.15 14.43 28.01
N THR A 5 -15.13 15.31 27.88
CA THR A 5 -16.29 15.41 28.76
C THR A 5 -17.56 15.56 27.93
N HIS A 6 -18.58 14.77 28.24
CA HIS A 6 -19.88 14.83 27.60
C HIS A 6 -20.99 14.83 28.68
N HIS A 7 -21.91 15.76 28.59
CA HIS A 7 -22.89 16.01 29.68
C HIS A 7 -24.16 15.14 29.55
N THR A 8 -24.61 14.87 28.33
CA THR A 8 -25.90 14.19 28.07
C THR A 8 -25.78 12.68 27.91
N LYS A 9 -24.59 12.15 27.61
CA LYS A 9 -24.38 10.74 27.21
C LYS A 9 -25.11 10.31 25.95
N GLU A 10 -25.70 11.25 25.21
CA GLU A 10 -26.41 11.02 23.96
C GLU A 10 -25.67 11.72 22.84
N LEU A 11 -25.39 10.99 21.75
CA LEU A 11 -24.78 11.53 20.54
C LEU A 11 -25.76 11.27 19.39
N SER A 12 -26.05 12.29 18.61
CA SER A 12 -26.86 12.21 17.41
C SER A 12 -26.21 13.03 16.31
N GLY A 13 -26.15 12.48 15.10
CA GLY A 13 -25.60 13.16 13.94
C GLY A 13 -25.41 12.21 12.76
N GLU A 14 -25.12 12.78 11.61
CA GLU A 14 -24.78 12.07 10.38
C GLU A 14 -23.31 12.29 10.07
N ILE A 15 -22.60 11.21 9.74
CA ILE A 15 -21.17 11.24 9.42
C ILE A 15 -20.99 10.57 8.05
N ASN A 16 -20.49 11.34 7.08
CA ASN A 16 -20.01 10.80 5.82
C ASN A 16 -18.58 10.30 5.97
N LEU A 17 -18.40 8.99 5.92
CA LEU A 17 -17.07 8.39 6.03
C LEU A 17 -16.36 8.40 4.67
N PRO A 18 -15.04 8.69 4.65
CA PRO A 18 -14.23 8.50 3.46
C PRO A 18 -14.08 7.00 3.16
N SER A 19 -13.71 6.69 1.93
CA SER A 19 -13.45 5.32 1.50
C SER A 19 -12.32 4.66 2.30
N SER A 20 -12.43 3.36 2.50
CA SER A 20 -11.42 2.61 3.25
C SER A 20 -10.11 2.50 2.46
N LYS A 21 -9.03 3.08 2.98
CA LYS A 21 -7.67 2.92 2.44
C LYS A 21 -7.29 1.46 2.26
N SER A 22 -7.57 0.62 3.26
CA SER A 22 -7.17 -0.78 3.24
C SER A 22 -7.91 -1.60 2.18
N ILE A 23 -9.17 -1.31 1.92
CA ILE A 23 -9.95 -1.95 0.85
C ILE A 23 -9.43 -1.44 -0.49
N SER A 24 -9.33 -0.12 -0.66
CA SER A 24 -8.89 0.52 -1.91
C SER A 24 -7.53 -0.01 -2.37
N ASN A 25 -6.54 -0.08 -1.47
CA ASN A 25 -5.21 -0.58 -1.84
C ASN A 25 -5.25 -2.05 -2.28
N ARG A 26 -6.07 -2.89 -1.66
CA ARG A 26 -6.22 -4.29 -2.09
C ARG A 26 -6.90 -4.42 -3.44
N MET A 27 -7.96 -3.63 -3.66
CA MET A 27 -8.68 -3.64 -4.94
C MET A 27 -7.78 -3.15 -6.08
N LEU A 28 -6.95 -2.13 -5.87
CA LEU A 28 -5.96 -1.65 -6.83
C LEU A 28 -4.94 -2.76 -7.19
N MET A 29 -4.46 -3.51 -6.21
CA MET A 29 -3.57 -4.64 -6.48
C MET A 29 -4.26 -5.76 -7.24
N LEU A 30 -5.51 -6.10 -6.90
CA LEU A 30 -6.29 -7.11 -7.62
C LEU A 30 -6.58 -6.68 -9.05
N GLN A 31 -6.95 -5.42 -9.27
CA GLN A 31 -7.12 -4.84 -10.60
C GLN A 31 -5.84 -5.04 -11.44
N LYS A 32 -4.69 -4.60 -10.92
CA LYS A 32 -3.41 -4.70 -11.65
C LYS A 32 -3.02 -6.14 -11.98
N LEU A 33 -3.29 -7.09 -11.07
CA LEU A 33 -2.84 -8.48 -11.23
C LEU A 33 -3.77 -9.35 -12.06
N TYR A 34 -5.08 -9.09 -12.01
CA TYR A 34 -6.07 -10.05 -12.54
C TYR A 34 -7.08 -9.45 -13.51
N GLU A 35 -7.45 -8.20 -13.33
CA GLU A 35 -8.55 -7.56 -14.09
C GLU A 35 -8.24 -6.09 -14.35
N PRO A 36 -7.31 -5.79 -15.29
CA PRO A 36 -6.86 -4.41 -15.55
C PRO A 36 -8.00 -3.44 -15.95
N ASP A 37 -9.06 -3.96 -16.57
CA ASP A 37 -10.21 -3.19 -17.04
C ASP A 37 -11.31 -3.02 -15.97
N LEU A 38 -11.10 -3.54 -14.75
CA LEU A 38 -12.06 -3.39 -13.66
C LEU A 38 -12.25 -1.92 -13.28
N ASP A 39 -13.49 -1.42 -13.40
CA ASP A 39 -13.83 -0.06 -12.98
C ASP A 39 -13.93 0.02 -11.45
N LEU A 40 -12.94 0.61 -10.82
CA LEU A 40 -12.90 0.82 -9.37
C LEU A 40 -13.45 2.20 -9.03
N GLN A 41 -14.62 2.23 -8.41
CA GLN A 41 -15.26 3.46 -7.96
C GLN A 41 -14.97 3.74 -6.48
N ASN A 42 -15.03 5.02 -6.11
CA ASN A 42 -14.88 5.47 -4.73
C ASN A 42 -13.57 4.99 -4.06
N ILE A 43 -12.46 5.11 -4.78
CA ILE A 43 -11.13 4.81 -4.24
C ILE A 43 -10.75 5.85 -3.18
N SER A 44 -10.08 5.39 -2.14
CA SER A 44 -9.62 6.24 -1.04
C SER A 44 -8.65 7.32 -1.50
N GLU A 45 -8.86 8.55 -1.03
CA GLU A 45 -7.95 9.68 -1.23
C GLU A 45 -6.79 9.72 -0.22
N ALA A 46 -6.66 8.71 0.62
CA ALA A 46 -5.54 8.60 1.55
C ALA A 46 -4.21 8.54 0.77
N ASN A 47 -3.17 9.16 1.31
CA ASN A 47 -1.86 9.27 0.65
C ASN A 47 -1.31 7.93 0.15
N ASP A 48 -1.41 6.87 0.94
CA ASP A 48 -1.00 5.51 0.53
C ASP A 48 -1.72 5.07 -0.75
N SER A 49 -3.04 5.31 -0.87
CA SER A 49 -3.82 4.91 -2.04
C SER A 49 -3.46 5.72 -3.28
N VAL A 50 -3.21 7.02 -3.11
CA VAL A 50 -2.76 7.91 -4.19
C VAL A 50 -1.37 7.50 -4.68
N ILE A 51 -0.45 7.18 -3.78
CA ILE A 51 0.88 6.68 -4.13
C ILE A 51 0.76 5.36 -4.91
N LEU A 52 -0.02 4.41 -4.40
CA LEU A 52 -0.20 3.11 -5.03
C LEU A 52 -0.79 3.23 -6.44
N GLN A 53 -1.82 4.06 -6.64
CA GLN A 53 -2.39 4.31 -7.97
C GLN A 53 -1.34 4.81 -8.96
N LYS A 54 -0.51 5.79 -8.55
CA LYS A 54 0.56 6.34 -9.40
C LYS A 54 1.60 5.29 -9.76
N LEU A 55 2.00 4.47 -8.80
CA LEU A 55 3.00 3.41 -9.01
C LEU A 55 2.47 2.33 -9.96
N LEU A 56 1.22 1.91 -9.80
CA LEU A 56 0.61 0.88 -10.64
C LEU A 56 0.27 1.36 -12.07
N ALA A 57 0.12 2.66 -12.26
CA ALA A 57 -0.08 3.26 -13.59
C ALA A 57 1.21 3.35 -14.43
N ASN A 58 2.38 3.17 -13.80
CA ASN A 58 3.66 3.17 -14.50
C ASN A 58 4.10 1.72 -14.74
N ASP A 59 4.19 1.31 -15.99
CA ASP A 59 4.46 -0.08 -16.36
C ASP A 59 5.96 -0.46 -16.33
N GLU A 60 6.88 0.50 -16.26
CA GLU A 60 8.32 0.23 -16.29
C GLU A 60 9.17 1.08 -15.31
N PRO A 61 8.80 1.23 -14.05
CA PRO A 61 9.70 1.90 -13.11
C PRO A 61 10.81 0.94 -12.69
N ARG A 62 12.07 1.27 -12.98
CA ARG A 62 13.22 0.54 -12.38
C ARG A 62 13.35 0.82 -10.90
N GLU A 63 12.94 2.01 -10.47
CA GLU A 63 12.96 2.44 -9.08
C GLU A 63 11.56 2.86 -8.64
N ILE A 64 11.10 2.27 -7.53
CA ILE A 64 9.76 2.44 -6.96
C ILE A 64 9.91 3.10 -5.60
N ASP A 65 9.71 4.42 -5.53
CA ASP A 65 9.67 5.14 -4.25
C ASP A 65 8.26 5.15 -3.68
N VAL A 66 8.07 4.41 -2.62
CA VAL A 66 6.79 4.32 -1.90
C VAL A 66 6.68 5.34 -0.76
N GLN A 67 7.62 6.25 -0.63
CA GLN A 67 7.67 7.30 0.39
C GLN A 67 7.51 6.73 1.81
N ASP A 68 6.47 7.13 2.57
CA ASP A 68 6.17 6.65 3.93
C ASP A 68 5.11 5.53 3.97
N ALA A 69 4.62 5.08 2.81
CA ALA A 69 3.48 4.19 2.70
C ALA A 69 3.84 2.72 2.98
N GLY A 70 3.88 2.32 4.24
CA GLY A 70 4.32 0.99 4.68
C GLY A 70 3.48 -0.19 4.14
N SER A 71 2.19 -0.01 3.89
CA SER A 71 1.37 -1.04 3.26
C SER A 71 1.67 -1.16 1.77
N VAL A 72 1.89 -0.02 1.10
CA VAL A 72 2.28 0.03 -0.31
C VAL A 72 3.64 -0.62 -0.51
N PHE A 73 4.61 -0.36 0.38
CA PHE A 73 5.92 -1.01 0.36
C PHE A 73 5.80 -2.53 0.29
N ARG A 74 5.01 -3.13 1.18
CA ARG A 74 4.81 -4.59 1.20
C ARG A 74 4.12 -5.12 -0.06
N PHE A 75 3.13 -4.40 -0.56
CA PHE A 75 2.45 -4.78 -1.80
C PHE A 75 3.38 -4.70 -3.00
N MET A 76 4.19 -3.64 -3.13
CA MET A 76 5.11 -3.47 -4.24
C MET A 76 6.25 -4.49 -4.19
N VAL A 77 6.81 -4.80 -3.01
CA VAL A 77 7.81 -5.87 -2.88
C VAL A 77 7.25 -7.22 -3.33
N ALA A 78 6.03 -7.57 -2.91
CA ALA A 78 5.39 -8.81 -3.34
C ALA A 78 5.06 -8.80 -4.85
N TYR A 79 4.58 -7.68 -5.38
CA TYR A 79 4.30 -7.51 -6.81
C TYR A 79 5.56 -7.68 -7.66
N CYS A 80 6.65 -7.00 -7.31
CA CYS A 80 7.91 -7.08 -8.02
C CYS A 80 8.52 -8.49 -7.95
N ALA A 81 8.38 -9.17 -6.82
CA ALA A 81 8.84 -10.56 -6.67
C ALA A 81 8.13 -11.55 -7.61
N CYS A 82 6.92 -11.22 -8.09
CA CYS A 82 6.14 -12.03 -9.02
C CYS A 82 6.18 -11.51 -10.45
N THR A 83 6.82 -10.37 -10.71
CA THR A 83 6.86 -9.71 -12.03
C THR A 83 8.27 -9.81 -12.61
N PRO A 84 8.45 -10.31 -13.84
CA PRO A 84 9.76 -10.38 -14.47
C PRO A 84 10.43 -9.02 -14.57
N GLY A 85 11.72 -8.93 -14.22
CA GLY A 85 12.50 -7.70 -14.29
C GLY A 85 13.43 -7.54 -13.10
N GLU A 86 14.14 -6.43 -13.07
CA GLU A 86 14.98 -5.97 -11.97
C GLU A 86 14.37 -4.69 -11.39
N TRP A 87 14.09 -4.69 -10.10
CA TRP A 87 13.33 -3.67 -9.43
C TRP A 87 14.07 -3.19 -8.18
N ILE A 88 14.07 -1.88 -7.96
CA ILE A 88 14.52 -1.27 -6.71
C ILE A 88 13.29 -0.68 -6.03
N VAL A 89 12.94 -1.19 -4.84
CA VAL A 89 11.85 -0.65 -4.04
C VAL A 89 12.42 0.09 -2.85
N THR A 90 12.19 1.39 -2.80
CA THR A 90 12.71 2.29 -1.78
C THR A 90 11.62 3.11 -1.11
N GLY A 91 12.00 3.88 -0.11
CA GLY A 91 11.12 4.82 0.58
C GLY A 91 11.88 5.66 1.59
N SER A 92 11.18 6.44 2.40
CA SER A 92 11.80 7.33 3.37
C SER A 92 12.67 6.58 4.39
N ALA A 93 13.61 7.29 5.02
CA ALA A 93 14.45 6.76 6.08
C ALA A 93 13.65 6.13 7.25
N ARG A 94 12.45 6.66 7.52
CA ARG A 94 11.53 6.08 8.51
C ARG A 94 10.96 4.74 8.05
N LEU A 95 10.65 4.62 6.76
CA LEU A 95 10.12 3.37 6.20
C LEU A 95 11.18 2.27 6.20
N GLN A 96 12.42 2.59 5.87
CA GLN A 96 13.55 1.66 5.84
C GLN A 96 13.83 1.00 7.22
N GLN A 97 13.42 1.63 8.32
CA GLN A 97 13.51 1.07 9.66
C GLN A 97 12.38 0.08 9.99
N ARG A 98 11.38 -0.06 9.14
CA ARG A 98 10.25 -0.96 9.41
C ARG A 98 10.61 -2.41 9.08
N PRO A 99 10.20 -3.37 9.92
CA PRO A 99 10.50 -4.77 9.69
C PRO A 99 9.81 -5.29 8.43
N ILE A 100 10.58 -5.85 7.50
CA ILE A 100 10.11 -6.51 6.28
C ILE A 100 10.67 -7.92 6.13
N ALA A 101 11.61 -8.33 6.98
CA ALA A 101 12.33 -9.58 6.88
C ALA A 101 11.41 -10.80 6.68
N GLN A 102 10.33 -10.90 7.45
CA GLN A 102 9.39 -12.02 7.34
C GLN A 102 8.76 -12.15 5.95
N LEU A 103 8.43 -11.01 5.29
CA LEU A 103 7.91 -11.02 3.93
C LEU A 103 8.99 -11.43 2.94
N VAL A 104 10.19 -10.87 3.06
CA VAL A 104 11.34 -11.19 2.20
C VAL A 104 11.69 -12.67 2.30
N ASP A 105 11.78 -13.21 3.51
CA ASP A 105 12.08 -14.63 3.75
C ASP A 105 11.00 -15.54 3.13
N ALA A 106 9.72 -15.19 3.28
CA ALA A 106 8.64 -15.93 2.65
C ALA A 106 8.73 -15.90 1.13
N LEU A 107 8.99 -14.74 0.52
CA LEU A 107 9.10 -14.61 -0.93
C LEU A 107 10.32 -15.38 -1.48
N ARG A 108 11.44 -15.39 -0.78
CA ARG A 108 12.63 -16.19 -1.11
C ARG A 108 12.32 -17.70 -1.11
N LEU A 109 11.51 -18.18 -0.18
CA LEU A 109 11.05 -19.58 -0.18
C LEU A 109 10.22 -19.94 -1.42
N PHE A 110 9.55 -18.96 -2.03
CA PHE A 110 8.85 -19.13 -3.30
C PHE A 110 9.74 -18.89 -4.54
N GLY A 111 11.04 -18.69 -4.35
CA GLY A 111 12.01 -18.57 -5.43
C GLY A 111 12.31 -17.15 -5.90
N ALA A 112 11.84 -16.12 -5.18
CA ALA A 112 12.20 -14.76 -5.50
C ALA A 112 13.66 -14.46 -5.10
N ASP A 113 14.42 -13.80 -5.98
CA ASP A 113 15.75 -13.28 -5.67
C ASP A 113 15.61 -11.84 -5.15
N ILE A 114 15.87 -11.65 -3.87
CA ILE A 114 15.68 -10.36 -3.18
C ILE A 114 16.93 -10.05 -2.36
N GLU A 115 17.55 -8.92 -2.61
CA GLU A 115 18.63 -8.36 -1.81
C GLU A 115 18.12 -7.17 -0.99
N CYS A 116 18.55 -7.07 0.27
CA CYS A 116 18.27 -5.91 1.12
C CYS A 116 19.53 -5.06 1.17
N LEU A 117 19.46 -3.86 0.63
CA LEU A 117 20.58 -2.90 0.50
C LEU A 117 20.70 -2.02 1.75
#